data_29fc4f63f2fc0299e7663094cd6f4325
#
_entry.id   29fc4f63f2fc0299e7663094cd6f4325
#
_cell.length_a   1.000
_cell.length_b   1.000
_cell.length_c   1.000
_cell.angle_alpha   90.00
_cell.angle_beta   90.00
_cell.angle_gamma   90.00
#
_symmetry.space_group_name_H-M   'P 1'
#
loop_
_entity.id
_entity.type
_entity.pdbx_description
1 polymer ?
#
loop_
_entity_poly.entity_id
_entity_poly.type
_entity_poly.pdbx_seq_one_letter_code
_entity_poly.pdbx_strand_id
1 'polypeptide(L)'
;MTERFIFVPSAGQIARSNIGRFMKKHGISNWCQLVKKANSDIEWYWDAVNEDLGIEWFQRYDKTYDSLAGVPWTKWFLNGKCNIVANAIDRHVKKQPDKVAYIFANEQGSRRITYRELDEQVSRLAGALATAGIKRGDVIAIYLPMIPEAFYAIFACSKIGAVHTTIFSGFSAHALHSRLVDSKAKLLITTDAARRRGKEIDLASQWQKAVQCTNVSRIVTIGGNYGDFIKNAGKAKTEVMNSEDPLFILYTSGTTGHPKGTLQVHGGFTIVAAQQTAYLIDMNPEDILFWYADMGWVTGQVWVVYGSPIIGGTALVYDDALDYPTGDTWCRLIEDHKVSIFGAAPTAIRLFMKNNVQASRYNFQSLRILAATGEPINSEAWTWYFENVGKRRCPLINLSGGTEIGGAILSVLPVMPLKPCTVGCPVPGFDADVFDDAGKRGSQGYLVIKKPWPSMTRGLFNSPSRFLDTYWSKYKNVWYHGDIVLVNSDGLWYMQGRADDVIKVAGHRIGTAEVEAAAASHPAVAEAIAIGRPDELKGETVVVCIVVKDGHKVDSILIEEIITRVEESIGRFARPQEVRIVAELPKTRTGKLMRRLVKAKITGDNIADQDLSTVENPRSLDGI
;
A
#
# COMPACT_ATOMS: atom_id res chain seq x y z
N MET A 1 8.59 16.18 27.31
CA MET A 1 8.40 14.95 28.11
C MET A 1 8.71 13.75 27.21
N THR A 2 9.62 12.86 27.60
CA THR A 2 9.88 11.62 26.88
C THR A 2 8.63 10.74 27.01
N GLU A 3 7.82 10.64 25.96
CA GLU A 3 6.67 9.75 25.95
C GLU A 3 7.12 8.31 26.26
N ARG A 4 6.43 7.68 27.19
CA ARG A 4 6.70 6.30 27.61
C ARG A 4 6.27 5.33 26.51
N PHE A 5 7.00 4.22 26.34
CA PHE A 5 6.55 3.14 25.48
C PHE A 5 5.19 2.59 25.95
N ILE A 6 4.24 2.52 25.03
CA ILE A 6 2.87 2.05 25.30
C ILE A 6 2.74 0.52 25.20
N PHE A 7 3.65 -0.10 24.47
CA PHE A 7 3.74 -1.55 24.32
C PHE A 7 5.22 -1.96 24.26
N VAL A 8 5.55 -3.05 24.95
CA VAL A 8 6.87 -3.68 24.90
C VAL A 8 6.65 -5.17 24.69
N PRO A 9 7.17 -5.76 23.60
CA PRO A 9 7.00 -7.19 23.37
C PRO A 9 7.72 -8.00 24.43
N SER A 10 7.06 -9.03 24.95
CA SER A 10 7.68 -9.97 25.89
C SER A 10 8.74 -10.83 25.20
N ALA A 11 9.68 -11.37 25.97
CA ALA A 11 10.69 -12.30 25.45
C ALA A 11 10.04 -13.49 24.70
N GLY A 12 8.88 -13.97 25.18
CA GLY A 12 8.12 -15.02 24.51
C GLY A 12 7.52 -14.61 23.17
N GLN A 13 7.04 -13.37 23.04
CA GLN A 13 6.56 -12.84 21.76
C GLN A 13 7.72 -12.70 20.77
N ILE A 14 8.85 -12.14 21.20
CA ILE A 14 10.06 -12.02 20.36
C ILE A 14 10.50 -13.41 19.88
N ALA A 15 10.62 -14.38 20.77
CA ALA A 15 11.10 -15.72 20.42
C ALA A 15 10.17 -16.48 19.45
N ARG A 16 8.86 -16.22 19.50
CA ARG A 16 7.88 -16.84 18.61
C ARG A 16 7.73 -16.14 17.27
N SER A 17 8.13 -14.87 17.16
CA SER A 17 8.02 -14.12 15.91
C SER A 17 8.98 -14.65 14.84
N ASN A 18 8.58 -14.55 13.57
CA ASN A 18 9.42 -14.96 12.44
C ASN A 18 10.76 -14.23 12.45
N ILE A 19 10.73 -12.90 12.60
CA ILE A 19 11.94 -12.09 12.64
C ILE A 19 12.79 -12.38 13.89
N GLY A 20 12.18 -12.72 15.02
CA GLY A 20 12.89 -13.13 16.23
C GLY A 20 13.62 -14.47 16.05
N ARG A 21 12.99 -15.43 15.36
CA ARG A 21 13.63 -16.70 14.98
C ARG A 21 14.80 -16.47 14.02
N PHE A 22 14.62 -15.61 13.01
CA PHE A 22 15.69 -15.19 12.10
C PHE A 22 16.87 -14.56 12.87
N MET A 23 16.59 -13.62 13.77
CA MET A 23 17.61 -12.99 14.62
C MET A 23 18.39 -14.02 15.45
N LYS A 24 17.69 -14.96 16.10
CA LYS A 24 18.30 -16.03 16.89
C LYS A 24 19.20 -16.91 16.02
N LYS A 25 18.73 -17.33 14.83
CA LYS A 25 19.48 -18.17 13.88
C LYS A 25 20.81 -17.52 13.48
N HIS A 26 20.83 -16.20 13.35
CA HIS A 26 22.00 -15.43 12.91
C HIS A 26 22.79 -14.75 14.05
N GLY A 27 22.53 -15.07 15.31
CA GLY A 27 23.26 -14.54 16.47
C GLY A 27 23.05 -13.04 16.69
N ILE A 28 21.87 -12.49 16.33
CA ILE A 28 21.52 -11.09 16.43
C ILE A 28 20.69 -10.87 17.69
N SER A 29 21.15 -9.98 18.59
CA SER A 29 20.57 -9.81 19.91
C SER A 29 19.33 -8.92 19.94
N ASN A 30 19.23 -7.93 19.02
CA ASN A 30 18.14 -6.96 19.00
C ASN A 30 17.92 -6.38 17.60
N TRP A 31 16.79 -5.69 17.44
CA TRP A 31 16.38 -5.12 16.14
C TRP A 31 17.36 -4.06 15.60
N CYS A 32 18.01 -3.27 16.46
CA CYS A 32 19.01 -2.28 16.01
C CYS A 32 20.21 -2.96 15.35
N GLN A 33 20.71 -4.06 15.94
CA GLN A 33 21.78 -4.85 15.33
C GLN A 33 21.34 -5.51 14.02
N LEU A 34 20.08 -5.99 13.95
CA LEU A 34 19.54 -6.55 12.72
C LEU A 34 19.54 -5.51 11.59
N VAL A 35 18.93 -4.33 11.82
CA VAL A 35 18.88 -3.25 10.82
C VAL A 35 20.30 -2.84 10.40
N LYS A 36 21.20 -2.64 11.37
CA LYS A 36 22.60 -2.28 11.09
C LYS A 36 23.30 -3.33 10.22
N LYS A 37 23.20 -4.61 10.59
CA LYS A 37 23.84 -5.72 9.86
C LYS A 37 23.24 -5.88 8.46
N ALA A 38 21.90 -5.90 8.35
CA ALA A 38 21.20 -6.03 7.08
C ALA A 38 21.52 -4.90 6.09
N ASN A 39 21.66 -3.67 6.59
CA ASN A 39 21.93 -2.51 5.77
C ASN A 39 23.44 -2.33 5.46
N SER A 40 24.33 -2.85 6.30
CA SER A 40 25.76 -2.87 6.00
C SER A 40 26.12 -3.91 4.94
N ASP A 41 25.48 -5.08 5.01
CA ASP A 41 25.72 -6.23 4.11
C ASP A 41 24.39 -6.72 3.52
N ILE A 42 23.96 -6.06 2.44
CA ILE A 42 22.68 -6.35 1.78
C ILE A 42 22.71 -7.69 1.04
N GLU A 43 23.87 -8.16 0.54
CA GLU A 43 24.02 -9.45 -0.11
C GLU A 43 23.74 -10.58 0.91
N TRP A 44 24.49 -10.57 2.00
CA TRP A 44 24.25 -11.52 3.08
C TRP A 44 22.79 -11.53 3.54
N TYR A 45 22.20 -10.33 3.71
CA TYR A 45 20.85 -10.25 4.24
C TYR A 45 19.82 -10.89 3.29
N TRP A 46 19.86 -10.54 2.01
CA TRP A 46 18.88 -11.08 1.06
C TRP A 46 19.11 -12.56 0.76
N ASP A 47 20.34 -13.07 0.80
CA ASP A 47 20.63 -14.49 0.75
C ASP A 47 20.09 -15.24 1.97
N ALA A 48 20.30 -14.68 3.16
CA ALA A 48 19.79 -15.26 4.41
C ALA A 48 18.26 -15.28 4.45
N VAL A 49 17.57 -14.22 3.97
CA VAL A 49 16.11 -14.17 3.83
C VAL A 49 15.61 -15.22 2.84
N ASN A 50 16.27 -15.33 1.70
CA ASN A 50 15.93 -16.32 0.67
C ASN A 50 15.98 -17.76 1.21
N GLU A 51 17.00 -18.08 1.98
CA GLU A 51 17.15 -19.38 2.63
C GLU A 51 16.15 -19.61 3.77
N ASP A 52 15.97 -18.60 4.62
CA ASP A 52 15.09 -18.70 5.80
C ASP A 52 13.62 -18.90 5.43
N LEU A 53 13.17 -18.18 4.39
CA LEU A 53 11.79 -18.26 3.88
C LEU A 53 11.60 -19.38 2.84
N GLY A 54 12.67 -20.12 2.50
CA GLY A 54 12.63 -21.25 1.58
C GLY A 54 12.06 -20.88 0.22
N ILE A 55 12.53 -19.76 -0.36
CA ILE A 55 12.11 -19.35 -1.70
C ILE A 55 12.60 -20.39 -2.73
N GLU A 56 11.65 -20.94 -3.48
CA GLU A 56 11.95 -21.96 -4.51
C GLU A 56 12.38 -21.29 -5.82
N TRP A 57 13.52 -21.76 -6.36
CA TRP A 57 14.10 -21.38 -7.63
C TRP A 57 14.15 -22.57 -8.57
N PHE A 58 13.78 -22.42 -9.83
CA PHE A 58 14.03 -23.45 -10.84
C PHE A 58 15.54 -23.60 -11.11
N GLN A 59 16.26 -22.47 -11.03
CA GLN A 59 17.72 -22.39 -11.04
C GLN A 59 18.12 -21.28 -10.07
N ARG A 60 18.97 -21.60 -9.07
CA ARG A 60 19.47 -20.58 -8.14
C ARG A 60 20.33 -19.56 -8.91
N TYR A 61 20.32 -18.34 -8.45
CA TYR A 61 21.16 -17.26 -8.99
C TYR A 61 22.64 -17.44 -8.63
N ASP A 62 23.54 -16.87 -9.46
CA ASP A 62 24.97 -16.92 -9.26
C ASP A 62 25.49 -15.73 -8.43
N LYS A 63 24.79 -14.59 -8.51
CA LYS A 63 25.13 -13.33 -7.82
C LYS A 63 23.87 -12.66 -7.32
N THR A 64 23.91 -12.16 -6.09
CA THR A 64 22.75 -11.58 -5.42
C THR A 64 22.28 -10.29 -6.08
N TYR A 65 23.22 -9.37 -6.42
CA TYR A 65 22.89 -8.18 -7.21
C TYR A 65 24.09 -7.66 -8.00
N ASP A 66 23.79 -6.80 -9.00
CA ASP A 66 24.78 -6.12 -9.82
C ASP A 66 24.34 -4.71 -10.15
N SER A 67 25.19 -3.71 -9.82
CA SER A 67 24.97 -2.29 -10.07
C SER A 67 25.97 -1.70 -11.07
N LEU A 68 26.63 -2.51 -11.92
CA LEU A 68 27.61 -2.04 -12.90
C LEU A 68 27.04 -1.01 -13.88
N ALA A 69 25.75 -1.12 -14.22
CA ALA A 69 25.05 -0.14 -15.06
C ALA A 69 24.63 1.14 -14.32
N GLY A 70 25.01 1.29 -13.04
CA GLY A 70 24.60 2.36 -12.14
C GLY A 70 23.53 1.91 -11.15
N VAL A 71 23.47 2.55 -9.98
CA VAL A 71 22.54 2.21 -8.89
C VAL A 71 21.06 2.20 -9.32
N PRO A 72 20.57 3.15 -10.15
CA PRO A 72 19.20 3.15 -10.65
C PRO A 72 18.82 1.89 -11.46
N TRP A 73 19.81 1.24 -12.06
CA TRP A 73 19.65 0.11 -12.98
C TRP A 73 20.14 -1.20 -12.39
N THR A 74 20.19 -1.28 -11.07
CA THR A 74 20.59 -2.50 -10.35
C THR A 74 19.69 -3.68 -10.70
N LYS A 75 20.33 -4.81 -11.02
CA LYS A 75 19.69 -6.10 -11.24
C LYS A 75 19.91 -7.00 -10.04
N TRP A 76 18.92 -7.86 -9.76
CA TRP A 76 18.94 -8.75 -8.60
C TRP A 76 18.83 -10.21 -9.02
N PHE A 77 19.51 -11.08 -8.25
CA PHE A 77 19.48 -12.54 -8.42
C PHE A 77 19.86 -12.97 -9.84
N LEU A 78 21.05 -12.56 -10.27
CA LEU A 78 21.54 -12.73 -11.64
C LEU A 78 21.57 -14.20 -12.02
N ASN A 79 21.13 -14.51 -13.26
CA ASN A 79 20.96 -15.85 -13.80
C ASN A 79 19.97 -16.75 -13.04
N GLY A 80 19.35 -16.24 -11.97
CA GLY A 80 18.30 -16.94 -11.25
C GLY A 80 17.06 -17.16 -12.12
N LYS A 81 16.45 -18.35 -12.01
CA LYS A 81 15.19 -18.69 -12.68
C LYS A 81 14.12 -18.93 -11.64
N CYS A 82 13.06 -18.17 -11.70
CA CYS A 82 11.94 -18.27 -10.77
C CYS A 82 10.61 -17.90 -11.45
N ASN A 83 9.53 -18.21 -10.79
CA ASN A 83 8.21 -17.63 -11.08
C ASN A 83 7.50 -17.47 -9.75
N ILE A 84 6.88 -16.31 -9.52
CA ILE A 84 6.17 -16.04 -8.26
C ILE A 84 5.08 -17.08 -7.99
N VAL A 85 4.44 -17.62 -9.04
CA VAL A 85 3.38 -18.64 -8.92
C VAL A 85 3.92 -19.95 -8.35
N ALA A 86 5.17 -20.33 -8.67
CA ALA A 86 5.82 -21.50 -8.07
C ALA A 86 5.87 -21.38 -6.54
N ASN A 87 6.14 -20.16 -6.04
CA ASN A 87 6.21 -19.87 -4.61
C ASN A 87 4.84 -19.63 -3.95
N ALA A 88 3.90 -19.00 -4.66
CA ALA A 88 2.59 -18.66 -4.10
C ALA A 88 1.56 -19.81 -4.22
N ILE A 89 1.67 -20.66 -5.23
CA ILE A 89 0.66 -21.69 -5.52
C ILE A 89 1.27 -23.08 -5.63
N ASP A 90 2.19 -23.31 -6.59
CA ASP A 90 2.58 -24.68 -6.99
C ASP A 90 3.16 -25.48 -5.82
N ARG A 91 4.03 -24.88 -4.98
CA ARG A 91 4.61 -25.55 -3.82
C ARG A 91 3.57 -25.92 -2.76
N HIS A 92 2.51 -25.10 -2.61
CA HIS A 92 1.46 -25.35 -1.63
C HIS A 92 0.44 -26.38 -2.11
N VAL A 93 0.15 -26.42 -3.41
CA VAL A 93 -0.67 -27.50 -3.99
C VAL A 93 -0.02 -28.87 -3.76
N LYS A 94 1.31 -28.95 -3.82
CA LYS A 94 2.04 -30.19 -3.53
C LYS A 94 1.99 -30.60 -2.05
N LYS A 95 2.04 -29.63 -1.14
CA LYS A 95 2.19 -29.87 0.31
C LYS A 95 0.85 -29.89 1.05
N GLN A 96 -0.09 -29.02 0.70
CA GLN A 96 -1.33 -28.76 1.42
C GLN A 96 -2.46 -28.33 0.47
N PRO A 97 -2.86 -29.16 -0.51
CA PRO A 97 -3.77 -28.77 -1.59
C PRO A 97 -5.13 -28.29 -1.10
N ASP A 98 -5.64 -28.87 -0.02
CA ASP A 98 -6.99 -28.59 0.50
C ASP A 98 -7.02 -27.45 1.52
N LYS A 99 -5.87 -26.85 1.83
CA LYS A 99 -5.80 -25.64 2.64
C LYS A 99 -6.40 -24.44 1.90
N VAL A 100 -7.13 -23.61 2.64
CA VAL A 100 -7.73 -22.37 2.10
C VAL A 100 -6.64 -21.34 1.84
N ALA A 101 -6.53 -20.89 0.58
CA ALA A 101 -5.67 -19.78 0.18
C ALA A 101 -6.37 -18.43 0.35
N TYR A 102 -7.65 -18.37 -0.05
CA TYR A 102 -8.45 -17.17 0.02
C TYR A 102 -9.86 -17.43 0.55
N ILE A 103 -10.38 -16.46 1.29
CA ILE A 103 -11.79 -16.34 1.65
C ILE A 103 -12.31 -15.06 1.00
N PHE A 104 -13.19 -15.18 0.01
CA PHE A 104 -13.87 -14.05 -0.58
C PHE A 104 -15.21 -13.87 0.11
N ALA A 105 -15.45 -12.66 0.62
CA ALA A 105 -16.68 -12.33 1.34
C ALA A 105 -17.32 -11.06 0.76
N ASN A 106 -18.64 -11.01 0.81
CA ASN A 106 -19.47 -9.85 0.49
C ASN A 106 -20.74 -9.87 1.35
N GLU A 107 -21.70 -8.98 1.09
CA GLU A 107 -22.98 -8.94 1.81
C GLU A 107 -23.80 -10.23 1.70
N GLN A 108 -23.57 -11.06 0.67
CA GLN A 108 -24.34 -12.28 0.39
C GLN A 108 -23.74 -13.52 1.08
N GLY A 109 -22.49 -13.42 1.59
CA GLY A 109 -21.82 -14.51 2.26
C GLY A 109 -20.34 -14.59 1.96
N SER A 110 -19.76 -15.78 2.16
CA SER A 110 -18.34 -16.02 1.88
C SER A 110 -18.11 -17.32 1.11
N ARG A 111 -17.09 -17.31 0.25
CA ARG A 111 -16.59 -18.46 -0.50
C ARG A 111 -15.13 -18.72 -0.14
N ARG A 112 -14.79 -19.95 0.18
CA ARG A 112 -13.43 -20.41 0.45
C ARG A 112 -12.84 -21.01 -0.81
N ILE A 113 -11.62 -20.61 -1.15
CA ILE A 113 -10.86 -21.12 -2.30
C ILE A 113 -9.63 -21.82 -1.74
N THR A 114 -9.50 -23.13 -2.00
CA THR A 114 -8.32 -23.89 -1.61
C THR A 114 -7.16 -23.66 -2.57
N TYR A 115 -5.92 -24.03 -2.18
CA TYR A 115 -4.77 -23.98 -3.07
C TYR A 115 -4.98 -24.85 -4.32
N ARG A 116 -5.63 -26.00 -4.19
CA ARG A 116 -6.03 -26.86 -5.32
C ARG A 116 -6.97 -26.15 -6.29
N GLU A 117 -8.04 -25.56 -5.76
CA GLU A 117 -9.00 -24.83 -6.58
C GLU A 117 -8.36 -23.62 -7.26
N LEU A 118 -7.53 -22.88 -6.50
CA LEU A 118 -6.78 -21.73 -7.03
C LEU A 118 -5.91 -22.15 -8.22
N ASP A 119 -5.08 -23.22 -8.07
CA ASP A 119 -4.24 -23.71 -9.16
C ASP A 119 -5.07 -24.16 -10.36
N GLU A 120 -6.19 -24.84 -10.11
CA GLU A 120 -7.05 -25.30 -11.20
C GLU A 120 -7.60 -24.16 -12.04
N GLN A 121 -8.14 -23.11 -11.41
CA GLN A 121 -8.69 -21.95 -12.09
C GLN A 121 -7.60 -21.13 -12.79
N VAL A 122 -6.49 -20.91 -12.09
CA VAL A 122 -5.32 -20.20 -12.62
C VAL A 122 -4.73 -20.93 -13.82
N SER A 123 -4.50 -22.25 -13.73
CA SER A 123 -3.89 -23.04 -14.81
C SER A 123 -4.78 -23.10 -16.05
N ARG A 124 -6.11 -23.17 -15.85
CA ARG A 124 -7.08 -23.16 -16.95
C ARG A 124 -7.15 -21.79 -17.64
N LEU A 125 -7.23 -20.70 -16.88
CA LEU A 125 -7.23 -19.35 -17.43
C LEU A 125 -5.88 -19.05 -18.14
N ALA A 126 -4.77 -19.46 -17.57
CA ALA A 126 -3.44 -19.34 -18.18
C ALA A 126 -3.36 -20.07 -19.53
N GLY A 127 -3.94 -21.27 -19.62
CA GLY A 127 -4.06 -22.02 -20.88
C GLY A 127 -4.93 -21.32 -21.92
N ALA A 128 -6.05 -20.70 -21.49
CA ALA A 128 -6.92 -19.90 -22.35
C ALA A 128 -6.19 -18.68 -22.90
N LEU A 129 -5.44 -17.96 -22.06
CA LEU A 129 -4.63 -16.82 -22.47
C LEU A 129 -3.56 -17.22 -23.50
N ALA A 130 -2.84 -18.32 -23.26
CA ALA A 130 -1.85 -18.84 -24.20
C ALA A 130 -2.48 -19.24 -25.54
N THR A 131 -3.64 -19.92 -25.53
CA THR A 131 -4.41 -20.27 -26.73
C THR A 131 -4.90 -19.04 -27.48
N ALA A 132 -5.22 -17.96 -26.76
CA ALA A 132 -5.58 -16.67 -27.34
C ALA A 132 -4.39 -15.88 -27.92
N GLY A 133 -3.18 -16.46 -27.90
CA GLY A 133 -1.97 -15.89 -28.49
C GLY A 133 -1.21 -14.93 -27.57
N ILE A 134 -1.53 -14.88 -26.27
CA ILE A 134 -0.77 -14.12 -25.27
C ILE A 134 0.58 -14.82 -25.04
N LYS A 135 1.64 -14.03 -25.09
CA LYS A 135 3.03 -14.47 -24.97
C LYS A 135 3.70 -13.83 -23.73
N ARG A 136 4.84 -14.36 -23.35
CA ARG A 136 5.72 -13.77 -22.34
C ARG A 136 6.01 -12.30 -22.67
N GLY A 137 5.85 -11.44 -21.68
CA GLY A 137 6.04 -9.99 -21.79
C GLY A 137 4.84 -9.21 -22.36
N ASP A 138 3.80 -9.89 -22.88
CA ASP A 138 2.57 -9.21 -23.30
C ASP A 138 1.83 -8.65 -22.07
N VAL A 139 1.27 -7.45 -22.22
CA VAL A 139 0.54 -6.81 -21.12
C VAL A 139 -0.95 -7.12 -21.18
N ILE A 140 -1.50 -7.53 -20.03
CA ILE A 140 -2.94 -7.76 -19.82
C ILE A 140 -3.44 -6.78 -18.77
N ALA A 141 -4.46 -6.02 -19.09
CA ALA A 141 -5.16 -5.15 -18.15
C ALA A 141 -6.26 -5.93 -17.41
N ILE A 142 -6.34 -5.74 -16.10
CA ILE A 142 -7.36 -6.33 -15.23
C ILE A 142 -8.12 -5.19 -14.57
N TYR A 143 -9.38 -5.00 -14.98
CA TYR A 143 -10.29 -3.97 -14.47
C TYR A 143 -11.51 -4.65 -13.86
N LEU A 144 -11.32 -5.17 -12.65
CA LEU A 144 -12.28 -5.99 -11.91
C LEU A 144 -12.42 -5.52 -10.46
N PRO A 145 -13.58 -5.76 -9.82
CA PRO A 145 -13.70 -5.66 -8.36
C PRO A 145 -12.90 -6.77 -7.66
N MET A 146 -12.93 -6.80 -6.33
CA MET A 146 -12.15 -7.74 -5.50
C MET A 146 -12.78 -9.15 -5.47
N ILE A 147 -13.02 -9.73 -6.65
CA ILE A 147 -13.63 -11.06 -6.86
C ILE A 147 -12.58 -12.14 -7.15
N PRO A 148 -12.88 -13.43 -6.98
CA PRO A 148 -11.94 -14.54 -7.23
C PRO A 148 -11.29 -14.49 -8.60
N GLU A 149 -12.06 -14.17 -9.65
CA GLU A 149 -11.60 -14.12 -11.03
C GLU A 149 -10.49 -13.09 -11.26
N ALA A 150 -10.47 -12.01 -10.49
CA ALA A 150 -9.40 -11.02 -10.54
C ALA A 150 -8.06 -11.63 -10.07
N PHE A 151 -8.08 -12.41 -9.01
CA PHE A 151 -6.91 -13.12 -8.49
C PHE A 151 -6.47 -14.24 -9.45
N TYR A 152 -7.43 -14.98 -10.02
CA TYR A 152 -7.12 -15.97 -11.07
C TYR A 152 -6.42 -15.31 -12.25
N ALA A 153 -6.88 -14.13 -12.69
CA ALA A 153 -6.29 -13.40 -13.79
C ALA A 153 -4.86 -12.94 -13.50
N ILE A 154 -4.61 -12.38 -12.31
CA ILE A 154 -3.28 -11.96 -11.86
C ILE A 154 -2.30 -13.13 -11.90
N PHE A 155 -2.66 -14.25 -11.27
CA PHE A 155 -1.80 -15.44 -11.23
C PHE A 155 -1.69 -16.13 -12.59
N ALA A 156 -2.73 -16.13 -13.42
CA ALA A 156 -2.67 -16.71 -14.76
C ALA A 156 -1.69 -15.94 -15.65
N CYS A 157 -1.69 -14.61 -15.61
CA CYS A 157 -0.69 -13.79 -16.29
C CYS A 157 0.72 -14.13 -15.79
N SER A 158 0.92 -14.11 -14.48
CA SER A 158 2.22 -14.42 -13.86
C SER A 158 2.71 -15.83 -14.22
N LYS A 159 1.79 -16.81 -14.30
CA LYS A 159 2.09 -18.23 -14.60
C LYS A 159 2.71 -18.42 -15.97
N ILE A 160 2.23 -17.70 -16.99
CA ILE A 160 2.73 -17.77 -18.38
C ILE A 160 3.74 -16.67 -18.72
N GLY A 161 4.18 -15.88 -17.73
CA GLY A 161 5.13 -14.79 -17.95
C GLY A 161 4.56 -13.58 -18.70
N ALA A 162 3.25 -13.44 -18.79
CA ALA A 162 2.60 -12.20 -19.20
C ALA A 162 2.64 -11.17 -18.07
N VAL A 163 2.68 -9.90 -18.43
CA VAL A 163 2.71 -8.79 -17.47
C VAL A 163 1.29 -8.35 -17.19
N HIS A 164 0.85 -8.35 -15.94
CA HIS A 164 -0.45 -7.79 -15.64
C HIS A 164 -0.37 -6.33 -15.21
N THR A 165 -1.43 -5.57 -15.49
CA THR A 165 -1.67 -4.27 -14.88
C THR A 165 -3.06 -4.27 -14.27
N THR A 166 -3.10 -4.25 -12.93
CA THR A 166 -4.35 -4.19 -12.19
C THR A 166 -4.80 -2.74 -12.07
N ILE A 167 -6.01 -2.48 -12.52
CA ILE A 167 -6.58 -1.15 -12.58
C ILE A 167 -7.80 -1.13 -11.68
N PHE A 168 -7.82 -0.21 -10.72
CA PHE A 168 -8.90 -0.09 -9.75
C PHE A 168 -10.26 0.10 -10.46
N SER A 169 -11.23 -0.77 -10.17
CA SER A 169 -12.55 -0.81 -10.81
C SER A 169 -13.39 0.46 -10.61
N GLY A 170 -12.96 1.32 -9.72
CA GLY A 170 -13.57 2.62 -9.49
C GLY A 170 -13.07 3.75 -10.40
N PHE A 171 -12.09 3.53 -11.26
CA PHE A 171 -11.61 4.56 -12.18
C PHE A 171 -12.62 4.84 -13.30
N SER A 172 -12.63 6.11 -13.76
CA SER A 172 -13.41 6.54 -14.91
C SER A 172 -12.87 5.97 -16.22
N ALA A 173 -13.66 6.07 -17.28
CA ALA A 173 -13.24 5.69 -18.64
C ALA A 173 -11.94 6.38 -19.07
N HIS A 174 -11.75 7.65 -18.74
CA HIS A 174 -10.54 8.40 -19.07
C HIS A 174 -9.31 7.85 -18.34
N ALA A 175 -9.42 7.60 -17.03
CA ALA A 175 -8.34 7.04 -16.25
C ALA A 175 -7.97 5.61 -16.66
N LEU A 176 -8.97 4.81 -17.01
CA LEU A 176 -8.76 3.47 -17.58
C LEU A 176 -8.08 3.56 -18.95
N HIS A 177 -8.58 4.42 -19.85
CA HIS A 177 -8.00 4.64 -21.18
C HIS A 177 -6.51 5.01 -21.12
N SER A 178 -6.16 5.98 -20.29
CA SER A 178 -4.77 6.43 -20.14
C SER A 178 -3.82 5.28 -19.78
N ARG A 179 -4.26 4.37 -18.91
CA ARG A 179 -3.49 3.20 -18.48
C ARG A 179 -3.41 2.12 -19.54
N LEU A 180 -4.50 1.90 -20.29
CA LEU A 180 -4.51 0.97 -21.42
C LEU A 180 -3.56 1.41 -22.54
N VAL A 181 -3.53 2.71 -22.84
CA VAL A 181 -2.63 3.28 -23.86
C VAL A 181 -1.18 3.19 -23.40
N ASP A 182 -0.86 3.68 -22.19
CA ASP A 182 0.52 3.70 -21.66
C ASP A 182 1.07 2.28 -21.50
N SER A 183 0.29 1.35 -20.95
CA SER A 183 0.71 -0.04 -20.77
C SER A 183 0.77 -0.84 -22.06
N LYS A 184 0.18 -0.35 -23.16
CA LYS A 184 0.01 -1.07 -24.42
C LYS A 184 -0.66 -2.43 -24.24
N ALA A 185 -1.63 -2.51 -23.32
CA ALA A 185 -2.34 -3.73 -23.01
C ALA A 185 -2.99 -4.36 -24.26
N LYS A 186 -2.74 -5.65 -24.50
CA LYS A 186 -3.29 -6.41 -25.64
C LYS A 186 -4.66 -7.00 -25.35
N LEU A 187 -4.94 -7.28 -24.06
CA LEU A 187 -6.19 -7.90 -23.63
C LEU A 187 -6.67 -7.21 -22.35
N LEU A 188 -7.97 -7.03 -22.25
CA LEU A 188 -8.66 -6.52 -21.07
C LEU A 188 -9.52 -7.64 -20.46
N ILE A 189 -9.34 -7.91 -19.16
CA ILE A 189 -10.24 -8.75 -18.36
C ILE A 189 -11.07 -7.83 -17.47
N THR A 190 -12.40 -7.91 -17.60
CA THR A 190 -13.32 -6.99 -16.93
C THR A 190 -14.67 -7.65 -16.63
N THR A 191 -15.61 -6.86 -16.12
CA THR A 191 -17.02 -7.24 -15.91
C THR A 191 -17.90 -6.05 -16.28
N ASP A 192 -19.19 -6.31 -16.56
CA ASP A 192 -20.12 -5.26 -16.93
C ASP A 192 -20.61 -4.46 -15.73
N ALA A 193 -20.64 -5.07 -14.55
CA ALA A 193 -21.10 -4.44 -13.31
C ALA A 193 -20.25 -4.81 -12.11
N ALA A 194 -20.19 -3.92 -11.13
CA ALA A 194 -19.70 -4.17 -9.79
C ALA A 194 -20.75 -3.74 -8.77
N ARG A 195 -20.64 -4.23 -7.53
CA ARG A 195 -21.52 -3.80 -6.43
C ARG A 195 -20.73 -3.04 -5.38
N ARG A 196 -21.34 -2.00 -4.83
CA ARG A 196 -20.80 -1.29 -3.67
C ARG A 196 -21.93 -0.66 -2.87
N ARG A 197 -21.97 -0.92 -1.58
CA ARG A 197 -23.02 -0.44 -0.66
C ARG A 197 -24.43 -0.77 -1.18
N GLY A 198 -24.61 -2.02 -1.68
CA GLY A 198 -25.87 -2.50 -2.24
C GLY A 198 -26.26 -1.89 -3.60
N LYS A 199 -25.47 -0.95 -4.13
CA LYS A 199 -25.74 -0.31 -5.43
C LYS A 199 -24.91 -0.98 -6.52
N GLU A 200 -25.54 -1.18 -7.67
CA GLU A 200 -24.83 -1.59 -8.88
C GLU A 200 -24.07 -0.41 -9.50
N ILE A 201 -22.84 -0.65 -9.90
CA ILE A 201 -21.96 0.30 -10.57
C ILE A 201 -21.78 -0.21 -12.00
N ASP A 202 -22.17 0.59 -12.99
CA ASP A 202 -21.99 0.30 -14.39
C ASP A 202 -20.51 0.43 -14.78
N LEU A 203 -19.83 -0.69 -14.97
CA LEU A 203 -18.48 -0.76 -15.49
C LEU A 203 -18.45 -0.89 -17.02
N ALA A 204 -19.53 -1.41 -17.63
CA ALA A 204 -19.62 -1.60 -19.06
C ALA A 204 -19.45 -0.28 -19.81
N SER A 205 -20.18 0.76 -19.40
CA SER A 205 -20.05 2.10 -20.01
C SER A 205 -18.65 2.69 -19.86
N GLN A 206 -17.92 2.33 -18.80
CA GLN A 206 -16.56 2.80 -18.57
C GLN A 206 -15.56 2.11 -19.48
N TRP A 207 -15.53 0.77 -19.48
CA TRP A 207 -14.54 0.05 -20.26
C TRP A 207 -14.81 0.13 -21.78
N GLN A 208 -16.07 0.15 -22.23
CA GLN A 208 -16.41 0.31 -23.64
C GLN A 208 -15.90 1.63 -24.23
N LYS A 209 -15.97 2.72 -23.47
CA LYS A 209 -15.39 4.01 -23.85
C LYS A 209 -13.86 3.97 -23.79
N ALA A 210 -13.31 3.34 -22.76
CA ALA A 210 -11.87 3.35 -22.49
C ALA A 210 -11.06 2.56 -23.53
N VAL A 211 -11.59 1.50 -24.12
CA VAL A 211 -10.86 0.66 -25.08
C VAL A 211 -10.72 1.29 -26.47
N GLN A 212 -11.46 2.34 -26.76
CA GLN A 212 -11.40 3.02 -28.07
C GLN A 212 -9.98 3.57 -28.31
N CYS A 213 -9.45 3.34 -29.51
CA CYS A 213 -8.11 3.79 -29.91
C CYS A 213 -6.97 3.28 -28.99
N THR A 214 -7.09 2.07 -28.45
CA THR A 214 -6.06 1.39 -27.66
C THR A 214 -5.50 0.17 -28.40
N ASN A 215 -4.49 -0.49 -27.80
CA ASN A 215 -3.94 -1.74 -28.32
C ASN A 215 -4.76 -2.98 -27.92
N VAL A 216 -5.85 -2.82 -27.18
CA VAL A 216 -6.70 -3.93 -26.72
C VAL A 216 -7.40 -4.57 -27.91
N SER A 217 -6.97 -5.77 -28.28
CA SER A 217 -7.52 -6.54 -29.38
C SER A 217 -8.58 -7.57 -28.93
N ARG A 218 -8.66 -7.85 -27.63
CA ARG A 218 -9.60 -8.80 -27.04
C ARG A 218 -10.07 -8.36 -25.68
N ILE A 219 -11.36 -8.57 -25.39
CA ILE A 219 -11.99 -8.29 -24.11
C ILE A 219 -12.61 -9.59 -23.60
N VAL A 220 -12.33 -9.90 -22.32
CA VAL A 220 -12.90 -11.03 -21.59
C VAL A 220 -13.72 -10.48 -20.44
N THR A 221 -15.02 -10.76 -20.44
CA THR A 221 -15.97 -10.25 -19.45
C THR A 221 -16.45 -11.35 -18.52
N ILE A 222 -16.25 -11.18 -17.21
CA ILE A 222 -16.79 -12.05 -16.17
C ILE A 222 -18.32 -11.89 -16.18
N GLY A 223 -19.05 -13.02 -16.15
CA GLY A 223 -20.50 -13.02 -16.33
C GLY A 223 -20.96 -12.95 -17.80
N GLY A 224 -20.04 -12.65 -18.74
CA GLY A 224 -20.28 -12.67 -20.17
C GLY A 224 -19.55 -13.84 -20.85
N ASN A 225 -18.50 -13.53 -21.62
CA ASN A 225 -17.78 -14.52 -22.43
C ASN A 225 -16.68 -15.30 -21.70
N TYR A 226 -16.42 -15.03 -20.40
CA TYR A 226 -15.35 -15.69 -19.63
C TYR A 226 -15.52 -17.22 -19.59
N GLY A 227 -16.74 -17.70 -19.36
CA GLY A 227 -17.04 -19.13 -19.32
C GLY A 227 -16.64 -19.85 -20.62
N ASP A 228 -17.00 -19.31 -21.75
CA ASP A 228 -16.64 -19.86 -23.06
C ASP A 228 -15.15 -19.71 -23.35
N PHE A 229 -14.54 -18.61 -22.90
CA PHE A 229 -13.10 -18.36 -23.06
C PHE A 229 -12.24 -19.44 -22.40
N ILE A 230 -12.65 -19.94 -21.22
CA ILE A 230 -11.89 -20.96 -20.48
C ILE A 230 -12.35 -22.41 -20.73
N LYS A 231 -13.53 -22.61 -21.36
CA LYS A 231 -14.23 -23.90 -21.43
C LYS A 231 -13.40 -25.05 -22.00
N ASN A 232 -12.70 -24.80 -23.11
CA ASN A 232 -11.93 -25.80 -23.83
C ASN A 232 -10.41 -25.60 -23.68
N ALA A 233 -9.99 -24.74 -22.73
CA ALA A 233 -8.58 -24.46 -22.52
C ALA A 233 -7.88 -25.61 -21.78
N GLY A 234 -6.73 -26.03 -22.28
CA GLY A 234 -5.81 -26.90 -21.54
C GLY A 234 -5.23 -26.17 -20.32
N LYS A 235 -4.75 -26.92 -19.33
CA LYS A 235 -4.04 -26.33 -18.19
C LYS A 235 -2.61 -25.96 -18.59
N ALA A 236 -2.23 -24.69 -18.42
CA ALA A 236 -0.84 -24.27 -18.61
C ALA A 236 0.04 -24.67 -17.43
N LYS A 237 1.29 -25.00 -17.72
CA LYS A 237 2.34 -25.16 -16.71
C LYS A 237 2.92 -23.79 -16.34
N THR A 238 3.54 -23.71 -15.16
CA THR A 238 4.25 -22.51 -14.74
C THR A 238 5.53 -22.34 -15.56
N GLU A 239 5.64 -21.21 -16.25
CA GLU A 239 6.79 -20.87 -17.09
C GLU A 239 8.02 -20.55 -16.23
N VAL A 240 9.18 -20.93 -16.73
CA VAL A 240 10.47 -20.61 -16.10
C VAL A 240 10.89 -19.20 -16.50
N MET A 241 10.80 -18.26 -15.57
CA MET A 241 11.12 -16.85 -15.79
C MET A 241 12.54 -16.53 -15.30
N ASN A 242 13.20 -15.54 -15.91
CA ASN A 242 14.38 -14.93 -15.30
C ASN A 242 13.95 -14.12 -14.07
N SER A 243 14.85 -13.97 -13.09
CA SER A 243 14.60 -13.11 -11.91
C SER A 243 14.18 -11.68 -12.28
N GLU A 244 14.75 -11.14 -13.35
CA GLU A 244 14.52 -9.78 -13.85
C GLU A 244 13.40 -9.67 -14.89
N ASP A 245 12.69 -10.76 -15.21
CA ASP A 245 11.56 -10.65 -16.11
C ASP A 245 10.40 -9.89 -15.48
N PRO A 246 9.74 -9.03 -16.27
CA PRO A 246 8.60 -8.25 -15.82
C PRO A 246 7.48 -9.11 -15.23
N LEU A 247 6.92 -8.67 -14.11
CA LEU A 247 5.79 -9.31 -13.43
C LEU A 247 4.51 -8.49 -13.58
N PHE A 248 4.56 -7.22 -13.17
CA PHE A 248 3.41 -6.34 -13.29
C PHE A 248 3.80 -4.86 -13.42
N ILE A 249 2.84 -4.07 -13.90
CA ILE A 249 2.88 -2.62 -13.92
C ILE A 249 1.78 -2.09 -13.00
N LEU A 250 2.14 -1.26 -12.00
CA LEU A 250 1.18 -0.53 -11.18
C LEU A 250 1.30 0.96 -11.40
N TYR A 251 0.16 1.61 -11.58
CA TYR A 251 0.08 3.05 -11.81
C TYR A 251 -0.14 3.82 -10.53
N THR A 252 0.70 4.82 -10.29
CA THR A 252 0.51 5.81 -9.24
C THR A 252 0.08 7.16 -9.81
N SER A 253 -0.62 7.97 -9.01
CA SER A 253 -0.94 9.34 -9.37
C SER A 253 0.36 10.16 -9.46
N GLY A 254 0.68 10.64 -10.66
CA GLY A 254 1.82 11.55 -10.83
C GLY A 254 1.48 12.96 -10.39
N THR A 255 2.45 13.70 -9.85
CA THR A 255 2.32 15.14 -9.55
C THR A 255 2.04 15.99 -10.80
N THR A 256 2.35 15.47 -12.00
CA THR A 256 2.19 16.14 -13.30
C THR A 256 0.90 15.76 -14.05
N GLY A 257 -0.06 15.07 -13.40
CA GLY A 257 -1.31 14.66 -14.05
C GLY A 257 -1.25 13.32 -14.81
N HIS A 258 -0.11 12.97 -15.41
CA HIS A 258 0.04 11.67 -16.08
C HIS A 258 0.41 10.56 -15.09
N PRO A 259 -0.26 9.39 -15.12
CA PRO A 259 0.06 8.28 -14.24
C PRO A 259 1.48 7.77 -14.48
N LYS A 260 2.12 7.27 -13.40
CA LYS A 260 3.46 6.67 -13.44
C LYS A 260 3.31 5.16 -13.34
N GLY A 261 3.61 4.43 -14.41
CA GLY A 261 3.62 2.95 -14.41
C GLY A 261 4.93 2.43 -13.81
N THR A 262 4.91 1.91 -12.58
CA THR A 262 6.06 1.27 -11.95
C THR A 262 6.16 -0.18 -12.39
N LEU A 263 7.37 -0.66 -12.70
CA LEU A 263 7.62 -2.01 -13.19
C LEU A 263 8.25 -2.89 -12.13
N GLN A 264 7.59 -3.97 -11.75
CA GLN A 264 8.10 -4.99 -10.83
C GLN A 264 8.51 -6.26 -11.59
N VAL A 265 9.45 -7.03 -11.01
CA VAL A 265 10.01 -8.24 -11.61
C VAL A 265 9.80 -9.46 -10.72
N HIS A 266 9.82 -10.65 -11.32
CA HIS A 266 9.52 -11.91 -10.62
C HIS A 266 10.41 -12.14 -9.40
N GLY A 267 11.74 -12.13 -9.55
CA GLY A 267 12.66 -12.48 -8.46
C GLY A 267 12.61 -11.48 -7.31
N GLY A 268 12.81 -10.19 -7.63
CA GLY A 268 12.89 -9.15 -6.63
C GLY A 268 11.60 -8.98 -5.84
N PHE A 269 10.45 -9.00 -6.51
CA PHE A 269 9.17 -8.83 -5.83
C PHE A 269 8.79 -10.06 -4.98
N THR A 270 9.07 -11.30 -5.46
CA THR A 270 8.79 -12.52 -4.69
C THR A 270 9.47 -12.49 -3.32
N ILE A 271 10.77 -12.18 -3.28
CA ILE A 271 11.52 -12.23 -2.01
C ILE A 271 11.11 -11.12 -1.05
N VAL A 272 10.82 -9.90 -1.58
CA VAL A 272 10.40 -8.78 -0.72
C VAL A 272 8.98 -8.99 -0.21
N ALA A 273 8.04 -9.45 -1.05
CA ALA A 273 6.69 -9.78 -0.59
C ALA A 273 6.70 -10.86 0.50
N ALA A 274 7.53 -11.91 0.33
CA ALA A 274 7.73 -12.92 1.35
C ALA A 274 8.32 -12.34 2.65
N GLN A 275 9.42 -11.57 2.55
CA GLN A 275 10.09 -10.96 3.68
C GLN A 275 9.17 -10.01 4.46
N GLN A 276 8.45 -9.15 3.78
CA GLN A 276 7.58 -8.19 4.45
C GLN A 276 6.36 -8.86 5.10
N THR A 277 5.82 -9.88 4.46
CA THR A 277 4.71 -10.64 5.03
C THR A 277 5.14 -11.48 6.23
N ALA A 278 6.28 -12.16 6.13
CA ALA A 278 6.79 -12.96 7.24
C ALA A 278 7.34 -12.12 8.40
N TYR A 279 8.12 -11.06 8.10
CA TYR A 279 8.89 -10.39 9.15
C TYR A 279 8.25 -9.10 9.65
N LEU A 280 7.51 -8.35 8.82
CA LEU A 280 6.88 -7.11 9.27
C LEU A 280 5.54 -7.39 9.95
N ILE A 281 4.66 -8.15 9.31
CA ILE A 281 3.36 -8.50 9.87
C ILE A 281 3.34 -9.88 10.54
N ASP A 282 4.50 -10.52 10.67
CA ASP A 282 4.71 -11.78 11.39
C ASP A 282 3.75 -12.90 10.96
N MET A 283 3.41 -12.97 9.67
CA MET A 283 2.46 -13.95 9.16
C MET A 283 3.07 -15.35 9.14
N ASN A 284 2.34 -16.31 9.69
CA ASN A 284 2.64 -17.73 9.65
C ASN A 284 1.62 -18.46 8.76
N PRO A 285 1.89 -19.71 8.33
CA PRO A 285 0.93 -20.45 7.51
C PRO A 285 -0.46 -20.57 8.12
N GLU A 286 -0.60 -20.65 9.46
CA GLU A 286 -1.88 -20.82 10.15
C GLU A 286 -2.69 -19.53 10.29
N ASP A 287 -2.10 -18.39 9.92
CA ASP A 287 -2.75 -17.10 10.05
C ASP A 287 -3.78 -16.83 8.96
N ILE A 288 -4.79 -16.05 9.33
CA ILE A 288 -5.75 -15.45 8.41
C ILE A 288 -5.51 -13.93 8.41
N LEU A 289 -5.01 -13.46 7.28
CA LEU A 289 -4.80 -12.03 7.04
C LEU A 289 -6.08 -11.40 6.51
N PHE A 290 -6.59 -10.38 7.17
CA PHE A 290 -7.56 -9.46 6.60
C PHE A 290 -6.94 -8.07 6.46
N TRP A 291 -6.49 -7.72 5.26
CA TRP A 291 -6.05 -6.37 4.96
C TRP A 291 -6.97 -5.76 3.91
N TYR A 292 -7.72 -4.74 4.34
CA TYR A 292 -8.64 -4.08 3.42
C TYR A 292 -7.86 -3.16 2.46
N ALA A 293 -7.45 -3.75 1.35
CA ALA A 293 -6.69 -3.08 0.30
C ALA A 293 -7.04 -3.66 -1.07
N ASP A 294 -7.27 -2.79 -2.05
CA ASP A 294 -7.55 -3.19 -3.42
C ASP A 294 -6.27 -3.69 -4.11
N MET A 295 -6.42 -4.65 -5.03
CA MET A 295 -5.32 -5.21 -5.83
C MET A 295 -4.68 -4.20 -6.79
N GLY A 296 -5.32 -3.08 -7.09
CA GLY A 296 -4.77 -1.97 -7.86
C GLY A 296 -3.73 -1.15 -7.10
N TRP A 297 -3.47 -1.46 -5.81
CA TRP A 297 -2.50 -0.79 -4.97
C TRP A 297 -1.41 -1.75 -4.50
N VAL A 298 -0.21 -1.22 -4.26
CA VAL A 298 0.93 -2.04 -3.82
C VAL A 298 0.65 -2.80 -2.53
N THR A 299 -0.11 -2.21 -1.60
CA THR A 299 -0.54 -2.87 -0.35
C THR A 299 -1.31 -4.15 -0.64
N GLY A 300 -2.26 -4.12 -1.58
CA GLY A 300 -2.98 -5.31 -2.03
C GLY A 300 -2.06 -6.34 -2.67
N GLN A 301 -1.14 -5.90 -3.53
CA GLN A 301 -0.21 -6.82 -4.21
C GLN A 301 0.76 -7.49 -3.23
N VAL A 302 1.41 -6.73 -2.35
CA VAL A 302 2.45 -7.26 -1.45
C VAL A 302 1.87 -8.24 -0.43
N TRP A 303 0.82 -7.86 0.28
CA TRP A 303 0.36 -8.65 1.44
C TRP A 303 -0.81 -9.57 1.12
N VAL A 304 -1.80 -9.11 0.32
CA VAL A 304 -3.04 -9.86 0.08
C VAL A 304 -2.87 -10.81 -1.10
N VAL A 305 -2.47 -10.30 -2.28
CA VAL A 305 -2.39 -11.11 -3.51
C VAL A 305 -1.22 -12.10 -3.46
N TYR A 306 -0.01 -11.62 -3.21
CA TYR A 306 1.17 -12.46 -3.32
C TYR A 306 1.75 -12.92 -1.98
N GLY A 307 1.88 -12.00 -1.01
CA GLY A 307 2.58 -12.30 0.23
C GLY A 307 1.93 -13.40 1.06
N SER A 308 0.62 -13.30 1.27
CA SER A 308 -0.14 -14.31 2.04
C SER A 308 0.03 -15.72 1.46
N PRO A 309 -0.24 -15.98 0.16
CA PRO A 309 -0.04 -17.32 -0.38
C PRO A 309 1.44 -17.73 -0.51
N ILE A 310 2.39 -16.81 -0.70
CA ILE A 310 3.82 -17.17 -0.63
C ILE A 310 4.18 -17.77 0.73
N ILE A 311 3.65 -17.24 1.82
CA ILE A 311 3.86 -17.80 3.17
C ILE A 311 3.05 -19.09 3.39
N GLY A 312 2.06 -19.35 2.55
CA GLY A 312 1.17 -20.50 2.68
C GLY A 312 0.01 -20.24 3.66
N GLY A 313 -0.27 -18.99 3.96
CA GLY A 313 -1.39 -18.55 4.80
C GLY A 313 -2.69 -18.40 4.03
N THR A 314 -3.69 -17.80 4.69
CA THR A 314 -5.01 -17.49 4.13
C THR A 314 -5.21 -15.98 4.10
N ALA A 315 -5.72 -15.41 3.01
CA ALA A 315 -6.17 -14.02 2.99
C ALA A 315 -7.71 -13.95 2.91
N LEU A 316 -8.31 -13.13 3.76
CA LEU A 316 -9.70 -12.71 3.67
C LEU A 316 -9.79 -11.46 2.81
N VAL A 317 -10.63 -11.52 1.78
CA VAL A 317 -10.90 -10.45 0.82
C VAL A 317 -12.36 -10.05 0.96
N TYR A 318 -12.64 -8.78 1.18
CA TYR A 318 -14.01 -8.28 1.26
C TYR A 318 -14.31 -7.34 0.09
N ASP A 319 -15.29 -7.72 -0.73
CA ASP A 319 -15.67 -6.96 -1.93
C ASP A 319 -16.85 -6.02 -1.65
N ASP A 320 -16.71 -5.16 -0.67
CA ASP A 320 -17.60 -4.01 -0.41
C ASP A 320 -16.94 -3.04 0.59
N ALA A 321 -17.67 -2.05 1.07
CA ALA A 321 -17.22 -1.13 2.10
C ALA A 321 -17.24 -1.78 3.50
N LEU A 322 -16.23 -1.49 4.33
CA LEU A 322 -16.08 -2.10 5.68
C LEU A 322 -17.21 -1.77 6.66
N ASP A 323 -17.97 -0.73 6.39
CA ASP A 323 -19.11 -0.26 7.17
C ASP A 323 -20.46 -0.60 6.51
N TYR A 324 -20.48 -1.52 5.55
CA TYR A 324 -21.68 -1.98 4.85
C TYR A 324 -21.79 -3.52 4.90
N PRO A 325 -22.96 -4.10 5.13
CA PRO A 325 -24.29 -3.46 5.26
C PRO A 325 -24.50 -2.72 6.58
N THR A 326 -23.66 -2.90 7.57
CA THR A 326 -23.75 -2.24 8.89
C THR A 326 -22.40 -1.73 9.33
N GLY A 327 -22.35 -0.65 10.15
CA GLY A 327 -21.11 -0.03 10.59
C GLY A 327 -20.11 -0.97 11.28
N ASP A 328 -20.58 -2.12 11.77
CA ASP A 328 -19.82 -3.16 12.47
C ASP A 328 -19.44 -4.36 11.58
N THR A 329 -19.66 -4.28 10.28
CA THR A 329 -19.36 -5.39 9.33
C THR A 329 -17.92 -5.88 9.45
N TRP A 330 -16.94 -4.98 9.56
CA TRP A 330 -15.55 -5.35 9.75
C TRP A 330 -15.30 -6.16 11.04
N CYS A 331 -16.05 -5.88 12.12
CA CYS A 331 -15.97 -6.65 13.37
C CYS A 331 -16.44 -8.09 13.18
N ARG A 332 -17.58 -8.28 12.49
CA ARG A 332 -18.12 -9.61 12.18
C ARG A 332 -17.16 -10.39 11.31
N LEU A 333 -16.58 -9.77 10.29
CA LEU A 333 -15.60 -10.42 9.44
C LEU A 333 -14.39 -10.95 10.24
N ILE A 334 -13.90 -10.16 11.21
CA ILE A 334 -12.80 -10.58 12.10
C ILE A 334 -13.21 -11.77 12.96
N GLU A 335 -14.39 -11.71 13.59
CA GLU A 335 -14.90 -12.73 14.51
C GLU A 335 -15.23 -14.04 13.77
N ASP A 336 -16.06 -13.96 12.72
CA ASP A 336 -16.60 -15.11 11.97
C ASP A 336 -15.49 -15.90 11.27
N HIS A 337 -14.50 -15.18 10.73
CA HIS A 337 -13.38 -15.80 10.02
C HIS A 337 -12.15 -16.01 10.90
N LYS A 338 -12.21 -15.69 12.20
CA LYS A 338 -11.07 -15.83 13.15
C LYS A 338 -9.79 -15.18 12.61
N VAL A 339 -9.92 -13.96 12.11
CA VAL A 339 -8.80 -13.20 11.59
C VAL A 339 -7.72 -13.03 12.65
N SER A 340 -6.47 -13.30 12.29
CA SER A 340 -5.33 -13.20 13.21
C SER A 340 -4.48 -11.94 12.98
N ILE A 341 -4.51 -11.41 11.75
CA ILE A 341 -3.81 -10.18 11.35
C ILE A 341 -4.81 -9.27 10.66
N PHE A 342 -5.02 -8.07 11.21
CA PHE A 342 -5.96 -7.10 10.63
C PHE A 342 -5.24 -5.81 10.26
N GLY A 343 -5.31 -5.45 8.97
CA GLY A 343 -4.72 -4.25 8.39
C GLY A 343 -5.78 -3.29 7.87
N ALA A 344 -5.67 -2.00 8.21
CA ALA A 344 -6.57 -0.95 7.74
C ALA A 344 -5.81 0.36 7.49
N ALA A 345 -6.29 1.16 6.54
CA ALA A 345 -5.80 2.52 6.36
C ALA A 345 -6.28 3.42 7.52
N PRO A 346 -5.51 4.45 7.92
CA PRO A 346 -5.94 5.40 8.96
C PRO A 346 -7.31 6.01 8.72
N THR A 347 -7.68 6.28 7.49
CA THR A 347 -9.04 6.76 7.14
C THR A 347 -10.12 5.72 7.49
N ALA A 348 -9.89 4.42 7.24
CA ALA A 348 -10.84 3.39 7.65
C ALA A 348 -10.96 3.32 9.18
N ILE A 349 -9.85 3.47 9.90
CA ILE A 349 -9.86 3.51 11.38
C ILE A 349 -10.70 4.70 11.88
N ARG A 350 -10.53 5.90 11.30
CA ARG A 350 -11.37 7.07 11.62
C ARG A 350 -12.85 6.84 11.31
N LEU A 351 -13.16 6.13 10.23
CA LEU A 351 -14.54 5.74 9.90
C LEU A 351 -15.13 4.81 10.97
N PHE A 352 -14.35 3.83 11.48
CA PHE A 352 -14.79 2.95 12.57
C PHE A 352 -15.07 3.73 13.85
N MET A 353 -14.25 4.73 14.18
CA MET A 353 -14.45 5.64 15.31
C MET A 353 -15.72 6.46 15.13
N LYS A 354 -15.91 7.07 13.94
CA LYS A 354 -17.09 7.88 13.61
C LYS A 354 -18.39 7.08 13.73
N ASN A 355 -18.40 5.83 13.27
CA ASN A 355 -19.56 4.95 13.36
C ASN A 355 -19.84 4.45 14.77
N ASN A 356 -19.03 4.86 15.75
CA ASN A 356 -19.17 4.53 17.17
C ASN A 356 -19.33 3.02 17.44
N VAL A 357 -18.61 2.20 16.66
CA VAL A 357 -18.70 0.74 16.75
C VAL A 357 -18.12 0.27 18.07
N GLN A 358 -18.95 -0.44 18.84
CA GLN A 358 -18.51 -1.02 20.11
C GLN A 358 -17.74 -2.34 19.86
N ALA A 359 -16.48 -2.23 19.46
CA ALA A 359 -15.60 -3.37 19.19
C ALA A 359 -15.44 -4.34 20.40
N SER A 360 -15.83 -3.91 21.61
CA SER A 360 -15.83 -4.75 22.80
C SER A 360 -16.90 -5.84 22.80
N ARG A 361 -17.91 -5.73 21.96
CA ARG A 361 -18.99 -6.74 21.83
C ARG A 361 -18.56 -7.95 21.03
N TYR A 362 -17.43 -7.88 20.31
CA TYR A 362 -16.94 -8.91 19.41
C TYR A 362 -15.76 -9.66 20.00
N ASN A 363 -15.64 -10.94 19.65
CA ASN A 363 -14.54 -11.78 20.08
C ASN A 363 -13.33 -11.64 19.15
N PHE A 364 -12.36 -10.82 19.55
CA PHE A 364 -11.09 -10.62 18.82
C PHE A 364 -9.93 -11.44 19.40
N GLN A 365 -10.19 -12.56 20.09
CA GLN A 365 -9.12 -13.39 20.66
C GLN A 365 -8.16 -13.95 19.61
N SER A 366 -8.64 -14.19 18.39
CA SER A 366 -7.81 -14.64 17.27
C SER A 366 -6.80 -13.57 16.81
N LEU A 367 -7.11 -12.27 16.96
CA LEU A 367 -6.20 -11.22 16.57
C LEU A 367 -4.91 -11.25 17.38
N ARG A 368 -3.78 -11.16 16.71
CA ARG A 368 -2.44 -11.07 17.30
C ARG A 368 -1.60 -9.90 16.77
N ILE A 369 -1.91 -9.40 15.58
CA ILE A 369 -1.24 -8.27 14.94
C ILE A 369 -2.29 -7.31 14.39
N LEU A 370 -2.06 -6.01 14.58
CA LEU A 370 -2.71 -4.94 13.83
C LEU A 370 -1.71 -4.31 12.86
N ALA A 371 -2.19 -3.84 11.71
CA ALA A 371 -1.35 -3.13 10.76
C ALA A 371 -2.04 -1.87 10.23
N ALA A 372 -1.24 -0.84 9.91
CA ALA A 372 -1.73 0.39 9.29
C ALA A 372 -0.71 0.92 8.27
N THR A 373 -1.21 1.44 7.13
CA THR A 373 -0.40 2.09 6.09
C THR A 373 -1.25 2.95 5.17
N GLY A 374 -0.60 3.69 4.28
CA GLY A 374 -1.21 4.46 3.20
C GLY A 374 -1.21 5.97 3.43
N GLU A 375 -1.25 6.41 4.67
CA GLU A 375 -1.16 7.81 5.09
C GLU A 375 -0.64 7.90 6.53
N PRO A 376 -0.13 9.06 6.99
CA PRO A 376 0.20 9.26 8.39
C PRO A 376 -1.03 9.06 9.29
N ILE A 377 -0.86 8.31 10.37
CA ILE A 377 -1.91 8.08 11.38
C ILE A 377 -1.75 9.09 12.52
N ASN A 378 -2.84 9.75 12.93
CA ASN A 378 -2.82 10.61 14.09
C ASN A 378 -2.90 9.81 15.41
N SER A 379 -2.51 10.46 16.52
CA SER A 379 -2.41 9.80 17.82
C SER A 379 -3.75 9.27 18.33
N GLU A 380 -4.85 9.96 18.06
CA GLU A 380 -6.19 9.55 18.48
C GLU A 380 -6.60 8.24 17.79
N ALA A 381 -6.48 8.18 16.46
CA ALA A 381 -6.82 6.98 15.69
C ALA A 381 -5.88 5.81 16.01
N TRP A 382 -4.57 6.09 16.19
CA TRP A 382 -3.59 5.08 16.57
C TRP A 382 -3.93 4.46 17.93
N THR A 383 -4.20 5.30 18.94
CA THR A 383 -4.52 4.87 20.29
C THR A 383 -5.83 4.11 20.32
N TRP A 384 -6.87 4.64 19.66
CA TRP A 384 -8.16 3.97 19.56
C TRP A 384 -8.04 2.56 18.94
N TYR A 385 -7.29 2.44 17.86
CA TYR A 385 -7.10 1.16 17.16
C TYR A 385 -6.36 0.15 18.02
N PHE A 386 -5.27 0.60 18.67
CA PHE A 386 -4.49 -0.22 19.58
C PHE A 386 -5.30 -0.69 20.80
N GLU A 387 -6.10 0.20 21.41
CA GLU A 387 -6.85 -0.10 22.63
C GLU A 387 -8.16 -0.86 22.36
N ASN A 388 -8.96 -0.41 21.39
CA ASN A 388 -10.30 -0.93 21.18
C ASN A 388 -10.31 -2.19 20.30
N VAL A 389 -9.45 -2.28 19.32
CA VAL A 389 -9.33 -3.44 18.41
C VAL A 389 -8.23 -4.37 18.91
N GLY A 390 -7.04 -3.87 19.14
CA GLY A 390 -5.88 -4.63 19.60
C GLY A 390 -5.93 -5.06 21.06
N LYS A 391 -6.86 -4.49 21.86
CA LYS A 391 -7.01 -4.76 23.30
C LYS A 391 -5.69 -4.60 24.06
N ARG A 392 -4.84 -3.66 23.66
CA ARG A 392 -3.48 -3.40 24.20
C ARG A 392 -2.54 -4.61 24.16
N ARG A 393 -2.93 -5.73 23.54
CA ARG A 393 -2.13 -6.96 23.44
C ARG A 393 -1.55 -7.21 22.05
N CYS A 394 -2.18 -6.67 21.00
CA CYS A 394 -1.71 -6.79 19.63
C CYS A 394 -0.78 -5.61 19.30
N PRO A 395 0.47 -5.83 18.92
CA PRO A 395 1.30 -4.74 18.40
C PRO A 395 0.66 -4.14 17.16
N LEU A 396 0.75 -2.82 17.00
CA LEU A 396 0.32 -2.10 15.82
C LEU A 396 1.52 -1.85 14.91
N ILE A 397 1.59 -2.59 13.82
CA ILE A 397 2.60 -2.45 12.78
C ILE A 397 2.19 -1.29 11.87
N ASN A 398 2.68 -0.11 12.19
CA ASN A 398 2.55 1.07 11.35
C ASN A 398 3.72 1.13 10.39
N LEU A 399 3.46 1.23 9.08
CA LEU A 399 4.50 1.17 8.07
C LEU A 399 4.30 2.20 6.96
N SER A 400 5.39 2.61 6.35
CA SER A 400 5.40 3.54 5.21
C SER A 400 6.27 3.02 4.08
N GLY A 401 5.80 3.21 2.85
CA GLY A 401 6.49 2.80 1.64
C GLY A 401 5.82 3.36 0.39
N GLY A 402 6.00 2.69 -0.74
CA GLY A 402 5.46 3.16 -2.01
C GLY A 402 5.35 2.06 -3.06
N THR A 403 4.61 2.35 -4.12
CA THR A 403 4.44 1.44 -5.25
C THR A 403 5.75 1.22 -5.99
N GLU A 404 6.55 2.25 -6.14
CA GLU A 404 7.89 2.24 -6.72
C GLU A 404 8.92 1.50 -5.86
N ILE A 405 8.63 1.38 -4.57
CA ILE A 405 9.43 0.62 -3.62
C ILE A 405 9.12 -0.88 -3.71
N GLY A 406 7.88 -1.20 -4.09
CA GLY A 406 7.35 -2.56 -4.07
C GLY A 406 7.12 -3.08 -2.65
N GLY A 407 6.79 -2.18 -1.71
CA GLY A 407 6.53 -2.50 -0.31
C GLY A 407 6.82 -1.35 0.64
N ALA A 408 7.18 -1.66 1.90
CA ALA A 408 7.54 -0.71 2.94
C ALA A 408 9.04 -0.39 2.96
N ILE A 409 9.39 0.86 3.27
CA ILE A 409 10.75 1.34 3.56
C ILE A 409 10.97 1.40 5.06
N LEU A 410 9.96 1.89 5.77
CA LEU A 410 9.93 2.04 7.24
C LEU A 410 8.83 1.17 7.80
N SER A 411 9.08 0.50 8.90
CA SER A 411 8.10 -0.32 9.58
C SER A 411 8.41 -0.46 11.06
N VAL A 412 7.38 -0.51 11.88
CA VAL A 412 7.47 -1.18 13.17
C VAL A 412 7.76 -2.66 12.92
N LEU A 413 8.65 -3.25 13.72
CA LEU A 413 8.91 -4.68 13.72
C LEU A 413 8.23 -5.34 14.93
N PRO A 414 7.75 -6.59 14.84
CA PRO A 414 7.10 -7.29 15.96
C PRO A 414 7.96 -7.42 17.23
N VAL A 415 9.26 -7.20 17.10
CA VAL A 415 10.26 -7.29 18.18
C VAL A 415 10.62 -5.93 18.79
N MET A 416 9.94 -4.85 18.38
CA MET A 416 10.23 -3.47 18.83
C MET A 416 9.25 -2.99 19.90
N PRO A 417 9.70 -2.14 20.84
CA PRO A 417 8.78 -1.39 21.68
C PRO A 417 8.09 -0.29 20.86
N LEU A 418 6.84 0.06 21.21
CA LEU A 418 6.00 0.98 20.47
C LEU A 418 5.75 2.29 21.22
N LYS A 419 5.79 3.40 20.44
CA LYS A 419 5.19 4.69 20.79
C LYS A 419 4.09 5.03 19.78
N PRO A 420 3.07 5.81 20.14
CA PRO A 420 2.02 6.21 19.20
C PRO A 420 2.60 6.83 17.91
N CYS A 421 1.98 6.55 16.79
CA CYS A 421 2.30 7.11 15.45
C CYS A 421 3.67 6.76 14.87
N THR A 422 4.56 6.07 15.62
CA THR A 422 5.86 5.68 15.04
C THR A 422 5.68 4.75 13.84
N VAL A 423 6.52 4.91 12.82
CA VAL A 423 6.73 3.95 11.73
C VAL A 423 7.97 3.09 11.98
N GLY A 424 8.41 3.00 13.23
CA GLY A 424 9.46 2.09 13.68
C GLY A 424 10.86 2.49 13.23
N CYS A 425 11.41 1.73 12.30
CA CYS A 425 12.78 1.87 11.81
C CYS A 425 12.85 1.54 10.29
N PRO A 426 14.00 1.75 9.63
CA PRO A 426 14.23 1.18 8.30
C PRO A 426 13.98 -0.32 8.29
N VAL A 427 13.22 -0.78 7.29
CA VAL A 427 13.02 -2.21 7.07
C VAL A 427 14.40 -2.85 6.83
N PRO A 428 14.74 -3.96 7.50
CA PRO A 428 16.02 -4.62 7.26
C PRO A 428 16.23 -4.91 5.78
N GLY A 429 17.41 -4.56 5.26
CA GLY A 429 17.72 -4.65 3.82
C GLY A 429 17.34 -3.41 2.99
N PHE A 430 16.76 -2.39 3.63
CA PHE A 430 16.49 -1.07 3.04
C PHE A 430 17.36 -0.03 3.78
N ASP A 431 18.49 0.38 3.19
CA ASP A 431 19.44 1.32 3.81
C ASP A 431 18.90 2.76 3.78
N ALA A 432 17.77 2.98 4.47
CA ALA A 432 17.15 4.28 4.57
C ALA A 432 17.91 5.21 5.52
N ASP A 433 17.90 6.52 5.19
CA ASP A 433 18.55 7.57 5.98
C ASP A 433 17.76 8.89 5.83
N VAL A 434 18.17 9.92 6.57
CA VAL A 434 17.57 11.25 6.58
C VAL A 434 18.57 12.26 6.08
N PHE A 435 18.25 12.95 4.97
CA PHE A 435 19.12 13.98 4.38
C PHE A 435 18.45 15.36 4.39
N ASP A 436 19.24 16.42 4.60
CA ASP A 436 18.84 17.79 4.33
C ASP A 436 19.01 18.14 2.84
N ASP A 437 18.68 19.37 2.44
CA ASP A 437 18.81 19.81 1.03
C ASP A 437 20.25 19.71 0.48
N ALA A 438 21.25 19.81 1.34
CA ALA A 438 22.66 19.69 0.96
C ALA A 438 23.15 18.22 0.91
N GLY A 439 22.27 17.25 1.22
CA GLY A 439 22.63 15.83 1.30
C GLY A 439 23.36 15.44 2.58
N LYS A 440 23.35 16.31 3.60
CA LYS A 440 23.94 16.01 4.90
C LYS A 440 22.94 15.23 5.76
N ARG A 441 23.44 14.23 6.46
CA ARG A 441 22.65 13.41 7.39
C ARG A 441 22.17 14.23 8.59
N GLY A 442 20.89 14.06 8.94
CA GLY A 442 20.24 14.70 10.08
C GLY A 442 19.27 13.77 10.79
N SER A 443 18.57 14.30 11.80
CA SER A 443 17.48 13.61 12.49
C SER A 443 16.10 13.97 11.90
N GLN A 444 16.01 15.05 11.13
CA GLN A 444 14.80 15.47 10.43
C GLN A 444 15.16 15.92 9.02
N GLY A 445 14.40 15.53 8.03
CA GLY A 445 14.64 15.86 6.63
C GLY A 445 13.98 14.88 5.68
N TYR A 446 14.55 14.74 4.50
CA TYR A 446 14.03 13.88 3.44
C TYR A 446 14.39 12.42 3.67
N LEU A 447 13.41 11.56 3.49
CA LEU A 447 13.61 10.12 3.44
C LEU A 447 14.36 9.75 2.17
N VAL A 448 15.50 9.12 2.34
CA VAL A 448 16.34 8.61 1.25
C VAL A 448 16.69 7.15 1.45
N ILE A 449 17.04 6.43 0.37
CA ILE A 449 17.59 5.07 0.44
C ILE A 449 18.94 5.08 -0.28
N LYS A 450 19.99 4.66 0.42
CA LYS A 450 21.39 4.76 -0.04
C LYS A 450 21.84 3.56 -0.86
N LYS A 451 21.20 2.39 -0.69
CA LYS A 451 21.55 1.16 -1.41
C LYS A 451 20.32 0.61 -2.14
N PRO A 452 20.50 -0.08 -3.28
CA PRO A 452 19.39 -0.71 -3.98
C PRO A 452 18.78 -1.85 -3.16
N TRP A 453 17.53 -2.20 -3.45
CA TRP A 453 16.78 -3.30 -2.83
C TRP A 453 16.06 -4.12 -3.91
N PRO A 454 15.72 -5.39 -3.66
CA PRO A 454 15.26 -6.30 -4.72
C PRO A 454 13.96 -5.88 -5.42
N SER A 455 12.99 -5.30 -4.72
CA SER A 455 11.73 -4.78 -5.29
C SER A 455 11.78 -3.32 -5.74
N MET A 456 12.95 -2.71 -5.83
CA MET A 456 13.09 -1.41 -6.47
C MET A 456 12.50 -1.46 -7.87
N THR A 457 11.61 -0.53 -8.22
CA THR A 457 11.03 -0.50 -9.56
C THR A 457 12.12 -0.49 -10.63
N ARG A 458 11.96 -1.27 -11.69
CA ARG A 458 12.91 -1.29 -12.82
C ARG A 458 12.72 -0.10 -13.76
N GLY A 459 12.24 1.00 -13.21
CA GLY A 459 11.98 2.26 -13.90
C GLY A 459 10.50 2.60 -13.93
N LEU A 460 10.17 3.70 -14.58
CA LEU A 460 8.81 4.04 -14.97
C LEU A 460 8.60 3.54 -16.41
N PHE A 461 7.54 2.76 -16.60
CA PHE A 461 7.25 2.14 -17.89
C PHE A 461 7.21 3.20 -19.00
N ASN A 462 7.92 2.96 -20.09
CA ASN A 462 8.12 3.89 -21.22
C ASN A 462 8.71 5.29 -20.86
N SER A 463 9.22 5.50 -19.65
CA SER A 463 9.64 6.85 -19.20
C SER A 463 10.93 6.82 -18.36
N PRO A 464 12.08 6.35 -18.90
CA PRO A 464 13.34 6.25 -18.14
C PRO A 464 13.88 7.60 -17.68
N SER A 465 13.74 8.68 -18.47
CA SER A 465 14.15 10.02 -18.05
C SER A 465 13.36 10.50 -16.83
N ARG A 466 12.04 10.35 -16.87
CA ARG A 466 11.16 10.71 -15.75
C ARG A 466 11.47 9.91 -14.48
N PHE A 467 11.92 8.66 -14.60
CA PHE A 467 12.40 7.85 -13.47
C PHE A 467 13.62 8.48 -12.82
N LEU A 468 14.62 8.85 -13.62
CA LEU A 468 15.84 9.50 -13.12
C LEU A 468 15.54 10.87 -12.51
N ASP A 469 14.75 11.68 -13.19
CA ASP A 469 14.37 13.02 -12.73
C ASP A 469 13.58 12.98 -11.40
N THR A 470 12.69 12.01 -11.24
CA THR A 470 11.82 11.93 -10.06
C THR A 470 12.57 11.45 -8.81
N TYR A 471 13.43 10.42 -8.95
CA TYR A 471 13.95 9.70 -7.79
C TYR A 471 15.47 9.81 -7.60
N TRP A 472 16.23 10.25 -8.63
CA TRP A 472 17.69 10.18 -8.63
C TRP A 472 18.38 11.52 -8.91
N SER A 473 17.63 12.57 -9.26
CA SER A 473 18.19 13.88 -9.61
C SER A 473 18.65 14.68 -8.39
N LYS A 474 17.99 14.51 -7.23
CA LYS A 474 18.28 15.34 -6.04
C LYS A 474 19.60 14.99 -5.37
N TYR A 475 19.93 13.71 -5.28
CA TYR A 475 21.17 13.23 -4.67
C TYR A 475 21.84 12.17 -5.57
N LYS A 476 23.13 12.30 -5.77
CA LYS A 476 23.87 11.39 -6.65
C LYS A 476 23.87 9.95 -6.08
N ASN A 477 23.36 9.00 -6.86
CA ASN A 477 23.29 7.58 -6.52
C ASN A 477 22.51 7.25 -5.22
N VAL A 478 21.62 8.15 -4.79
CA VAL A 478 20.77 7.96 -3.62
C VAL A 478 19.31 8.18 -4.02
N TRP A 479 18.45 7.23 -3.70
CA TRP A 479 17.02 7.31 -3.95
C TRP A 479 16.39 8.40 -3.08
N TYR A 480 15.74 9.37 -3.70
CA TYR A 480 14.93 10.38 -3.05
C TYR A 480 13.45 9.95 -3.08
N HIS A 481 12.87 9.69 -1.90
CA HIS A 481 11.48 9.17 -1.85
C HIS A 481 10.43 10.27 -1.90
N GLY A 482 10.79 11.48 -1.49
CA GLY A 482 9.86 12.61 -1.46
C GLY A 482 8.99 12.70 -0.20
N ASP A 483 9.30 11.92 0.82
CA ASP A 483 8.71 12.04 2.16
C ASP A 483 9.64 12.79 3.10
N ILE A 484 9.07 13.47 4.11
CA ILE A 484 9.80 14.06 5.22
C ILE A 484 9.59 13.20 6.46
N VAL A 485 10.68 12.95 7.16
CA VAL A 485 10.72 12.10 8.35
C VAL A 485 11.49 12.76 9.49
N LEU A 486 11.15 12.36 10.71
CA LEU A 486 11.84 12.71 11.95
C LEU A 486 12.29 11.41 12.63
N VAL A 487 13.54 11.38 13.12
CA VAL A 487 14.06 10.33 13.98
C VAL A 487 14.24 10.90 15.38
N ASN A 488 13.55 10.34 16.37
CA ASN A 488 13.64 10.81 17.74
C ASN A 488 14.88 10.26 18.47
N SER A 489 15.07 10.66 19.72
CA SER A 489 16.19 10.23 20.57
C SER A 489 16.23 8.73 20.86
N ASP A 490 15.10 8.02 20.73
CA ASP A 490 15.03 6.56 20.88
C ASP A 490 15.36 5.80 19.57
N GLY A 491 15.65 6.54 18.47
CA GLY A 491 15.88 5.97 17.15
C GLY A 491 14.61 5.55 16.41
N LEU A 492 13.43 5.97 16.88
CA LEU A 492 12.15 5.71 16.23
C LEU A 492 11.84 6.77 15.18
N TRP A 493 11.29 6.32 14.04
CA TRP A 493 10.98 7.15 12.89
C TRP A 493 9.51 7.57 12.89
N TYR A 494 9.25 8.81 12.44
CA TYR A 494 7.92 9.41 12.33
C TYR A 494 7.77 10.07 10.97
N MET A 495 6.62 9.84 10.34
CA MET A 495 6.27 10.51 9.08
C MET A 495 5.81 11.94 9.36
N GLN A 496 6.39 12.92 8.66
CA GLN A 496 6.03 14.34 8.76
C GLN A 496 5.21 14.82 7.54
N GLY A 497 5.03 13.97 6.54
CA GLY A 497 4.27 14.25 5.33
C GLY A 497 5.13 14.21 4.07
N ARG A 498 4.56 14.70 2.97
CA ARG A 498 5.25 14.75 1.67
C ARG A 498 6.09 16.02 1.55
N ALA A 499 7.21 15.92 0.86
CA ALA A 499 8.11 17.06 0.61
C ALA A 499 7.48 18.12 -0.32
N ASP A 500 6.61 17.68 -1.23
CA ASP A 500 5.83 18.53 -2.13
C ASP A 500 4.60 19.16 -1.46
N ASP A 501 4.20 18.64 -0.28
CA ASP A 501 3.11 19.16 0.53
C ASP A 501 3.58 20.05 1.71
N VAL A 502 4.89 20.25 1.89
CA VAL A 502 5.43 21.10 2.96
C VAL A 502 5.08 22.57 2.73
N ILE A 503 4.56 23.19 3.76
CA ILE A 503 4.22 24.63 3.76
C ILE A 503 5.47 25.43 4.14
N LYS A 504 5.83 26.42 3.33
CA LYS A 504 7.04 27.26 3.53
C LYS A 504 6.65 28.65 4.02
N VAL A 505 6.58 28.84 5.34
CA VAL A 505 6.19 30.09 5.96
C VAL A 505 7.43 30.84 6.46
N ALA A 506 7.75 32.01 5.88
CA ALA A 506 8.85 32.87 6.31
C ALA A 506 10.20 32.13 6.50
N GLY A 507 10.51 31.20 5.61
CA GLY A 507 11.73 30.36 5.68
C GLY A 507 11.60 29.11 6.54
N HIS A 508 10.54 28.96 7.33
CA HIS A 508 10.27 27.74 8.08
C HIS A 508 9.53 26.72 7.21
N ARG A 509 9.89 25.45 7.37
CA ARG A 509 9.22 24.32 6.70
C ARG A 509 8.30 23.63 7.71
N ILE A 510 7.04 23.62 7.42
CA ILE A 510 5.99 23.07 8.29
C ILE A 510 5.40 21.85 7.60
N GLY A 511 5.45 20.70 8.26
CA GLY A 511 4.80 19.49 7.78
C GLY A 511 3.29 19.63 7.83
N THR A 512 2.59 19.39 6.71
CA THR A 512 1.12 19.43 6.72
C THR A 512 0.52 18.48 7.73
N ALA A 513 1.12 17.29 7.91
CA ALA A 513 0.67 16.30 8.88
C ALA A 513 0.73 16.81 10.33
N GLU A 514 1.71 17.65 10.69
CA GLU A 514 1.80 18.24 12.03
C GLU A 514 0.65 19.21 12.28
N VAL A 515 0.34 20.06 11.30
CA VAL A 515 -0.76 21.02 11.36
C VAL A 515 -2.10 20.28 11.44
N GLU A 516 -2.28 19.27 10.62
CA GLU A 516 -3.49 18.44 10.59
C GLU A 516 -3.69 17.69 11.91
N ALA A 517 -2.63 17.12 12.49
CA ALA A 517 -2.68 16.45 13.78
C ALA A 517 -3.04 17.44 14.91
N ALA A 518 -2.44 18.62 14.90
CA ALA A 518 -2.76 19.68 15.89
C ALA A 518 -4.23 20.11 15.78
N ALA A 519 -4.74 20.38 14.57
CA ALA A 519 -6.13 20.74 14.35
C ALA A 519 -7.10 19.61 14.73
N ALA A 520 -6.79 18.38 14.34
CA ALA A 520 -7.60 17.19 14.64
C ALA A 520 -7.59 16.79 16.13
N SER A 521 -6.65 17.30 16.93
CA SER A 521 -6.65 17.10 18.38
C SER A 521 -7.78 17.86 19.09
N HIS A 522 -8.47 18.77 18.40
CA HIS A 522 -9.64 19.45 18.95
C HIS A 522 -10.86 18.49 18.99
N PRO A 523 -11.59 18.39 20.13
CA PRO A 523 -12.69 17.43 20.29
C PRO A 523 -13.78 17.51 19.21
N ALA A 524 -14.06 18.72 18.71
CA ALA A 524 -15.06 18.97 17.69
C ALA A 524 -14.61 18.61 16.25
N VAL A 525 -13.32 18.36 16.00
CA VAL A 525 -12.80 18.10 14.66
C VAL A 525 -12.84 16.62 14.35
N ALA A 526 -13.51 16.26 13.26
CA ALA A 526 -13.53 14.89 12.73
C ALA A 526 -12.35 14.63 11.80
N GLU A 527 -12.06 15.59 10.91
CA GLU A 527 -10.98 15.49 9.92
C GLU A 527 -10.40 16.87 9.67
N ALA A 528 -9.11 16.91 9.33
CA ALA A 528 -8.42 18.14 8.96
C ALA A 528 -7.48 17.89 7.79
N ILE A 529 -7.33 18.89 6.93
CA ILE A 529 -6.33 18.95 5.87
C ILE A 529 -5.69 20.33 5.85
N ALA A 530 -4.36 20.37 5.81
CA ALA A 530 -3.58 21.61 5.76
C ALA A 530 -2.93 21.80 4.40
N ILE A 531 -2.91 23.04 3.91
CA ILE A 531 -2.23 23.41 2.67
C ILE A 531 -1.47 24.72 2.84
N GLY A 532 -0.43 24.93 2.02
CA GLY A 532 0.20 26.22 1.83
C GLY A 532 -0.50 27.01 0.73
N ARG A 533 -0.96 28.22 1.06
CA ARG A 533 -1.44 29.20 0.08
C ARG A 533 -0.34 30.23 -0.16
N PRO A 534 0.00 30.55 -1.42
CA PRO A 534 1.01 31.57 -1.74
C PRO A 534 0.73 32.90 -1.03
N ASP A 535 1.79 33.53 -0.52
CA ASP A 535 1.76 34.83 0.18
C ASP A 535 2.99 35.63 -0.22
N GLU A 536 2.79 36.91 -0.58
CA GLU A 536 3.86 37.77 -1.12
C GLU A 536 5.00 38.04 -0.12
N LEU A 537 4.68 38.05 1.20
CA LEU A 537 5.66 38.38 2.23
C LEU A 537 6.26 37.16 2.89
N LYS A 538 5.47 36.11 3.08
CA LYS A 538 5.86 34.92 3.85
C LYS A 538 6.23 33.72 2.96
N GLY A 539 6.07 33.86 1.63
CA GLY A 539 6.18 32.76 0.68
C GLY A 539 4.88 31.94 0.64
N GLU A 540 4.49 31.34 1.74
CA GLU A 540 3.19 30.67 1.91
C GLU A 540 2.59 31.00 3.28
N THR A 541 1.27 30.86 3.40
CA THR A 541 0.52 30.88 4.66
C THR A 541 -0.22 29.56 4.85
N VAL A 542 -0.45 29.21 6.11
CA VAL A 542 -1.15 27.97 6.46
C VAL A 542 -2.67 28.20 6.33
N VAL A 543 -3.32 27.34 5.54
CA VAL A 543 -4.78 27.23 5.48
C VAL A 543 -5.17 25.82 5.91
N VAL A 544 -6.16 25.72 6.80
CA VAL A 544 -6.66 24.43 7.30
C VAL A 544 -8.13 24.28 6.93
N CYS A 545 -8.49 23.20 6.25
CA CYS A 545 -9.89 22.82 6.07
C CYS A 545 -10.24 21.71 7.06
N ILE A 546 -11.35 21.85 7.75
CA ILE A 546 -11.82 20.90 8.77
C ILE A 546 -13.24 20.40 8.48
N VAL A 547 -13.50 19.17 8.89
CA VAL A 547 -14.85 18.61 9.03
C VAL A 547 -15.17 18.57 10.51
N VAL A 548 -16.29 19.15 10.91
CA VAL A 548 -16.75 19.20 12.31
C VAL A 548 -17.59 17.96 12.61
N LYS A 549 -17.43 17.38 13.80
CA LYS A 549 -18.25 16.26 14.29
C LYS A 549 -19.70 16.72 14.52
N ASP A 550 -20.65 15.82 14.31
CA ASP A 550 -22.07 16.09 14.56
C ASP A 550 -22.32 16.52 16.02
N GLY A 551 -23.22 17.48 16.21
CA GLY A 551 -23.59 18.01 17.53
C GLY A 551 -22.69 19.13 18.07
N HIS A 552 -21.61 19.49 17.38
CA HIS A 552 -20.79 20.63 17.75
C HIS A 552 -21.22 21.89 17.01
N LYS A 553 -21.18 23.02 17.74
CA LYS A 553 -21.52 24.33 17.19
C LYS A 553 -20.40 24.85 16.30
N VAL A 554 -20.75 25.35 15.14
CA VAL A 554 -19.82 25.96 14.19
C VAL A 554 -19.91 27.47 14.37
N ASP A 555 -18.90 28.06 15.02
CA ASP A 555 -18.82 29.51 15.27
C ASP A 555 -17.34 29.99 15.23
N SER A 556 -17.17 31.30 15.42
CA SER A 556 -15.85 31.94 15.45
C SER A 556 -14.98 31.49 16.64
N ILE A 557 -15.59 31.00 17.72
CA ILE A 557 -14.87 30.49 18.89
C ILE A 557 -14.16 29.21 18.54
N LEU A 558 -14.86 28.28 17.90
CA LEU A 558 -14.28 27.03 17.41
C LEU A 558 -13.08 27.27 16.47
N ILE A 559 -13.21 28.22 15.55
CA ILE A 559 -12.12 28.59 14.62
C ILE A 559 -10.90 29.08 15.40
N GLU A 560 -11.06 29.97 16.36
CA GLU A 560 -9.94 30.53 17.13
C GLU A 560 -9.31 29.49 18.07
N GLU A 561 -10.10 28.56 18.63
CA GLU A 561 -9.59 27.44 19.42
C GLU A 561 -8.69 26.52 18.58
N ILE A 562 -9.07 26.24 17.32
CA ILE A 562 -8.26 25.44 16.40
C ILE A 562 -6.97 26.18 16.02
N ILE A 563 -7.07 27.47 15.69
CA ILE A 563 -5.89 28.30 15.38
C ILE A 563 -4.92 28.31 16.56
N THR A 564 -5.43 28.56 17.75
CA THR A 564 -4.64 28.58 18.98
C THR A 564 -3.96 27.23 19.23
N ARG A 565 -4.68 26.15 19.03
CA ARG A 565 -4.14 24.78 19.23
C ARG A 565 -3.00 24.47 18.27
N VAL A 566 -3.10 24.87 17.01
CA VAL A 566 -2.00 24.73 16.03
C VAL A 566 -0.80 25.58 16.45
N GLU A 567 -1.06 26.84 16.85
CA GLU A 567 -0.01 27.75 17.33
C GLU A 567 0.71 27.22 18.57
N GLU A 568 -0.02 26.71 19.57
CA GLU A 568 0.56 26.14 20.77
C GLU A 568 1.35 24.85 20.53
N SER A 569 0.86 24.00 19.58
CA SER A 569 1.50 22.73 19.30
C SER A 569 2.79 22.86 18.50
N ILE A 570 2.86 23.83 17.57
CA ILE A 570 3.95 23.92 16.58
C ILE A 570 4.74 25.24 16.76
N GLY A 571 4.08 26.32 17.12
CA GLY A 571 4.66 27.64 17.25
C GLY A 571 3.95 28.70 16.42
N ARG A 572 4.18 29.98 16.75
CA ARG A 572 3.52 31.14 16.09
C ARG A 572 3.70 31.19 14.58
N PHE A 573 4.81 30.69 14.05
CA PHE A 573 5.07 30.67 12.61
C PHE A 573 4.13 29.73 11.84
N ALA A 574 3.54 28.75 12.53
CA ALA A 574 2.59 27.79 11.96
C ALA A 574 1.12 28.21 12.14
N ARG A 575 0.86 29.37 12.78
CA ARG A 575 -0.51 29.88 13.01
C ARG A 575 -1.29 29.91 11.70
N PRO A 576 -2.43 29.19 11.59
CA PRO A 576 -3.28 29.24 10.41
C PRO A 576 -3.76 30.66 10.12
N GLN A 577 -3.61 31.10 8.89
CA GLN A 577 -4.19 32.36 8.40
C GLN A 577 -5.68 32.23 8.20
N GLU A 578 -6.13 31.02 7.91
CA GLU A 578 -7.52 30.72 7.60
C GLU A 578 -7.86 29.29 8.04
N VAL A 579 -9.03 29.12 8.66
CA VAL A 579 -9.65 27.82 8.93
C VAL A 579 -10.98 27.79 8.19
N ARG A 580 -11.15 26.85 7.25
CA ARG A 580 -12.38 26.62 6.50
C ARG A 580 -13.12 25.41 7.06
N ILE A 581 -14.41 25.57 7.28
CA ILE A 581 -15.28 24.48 7.69
C ILE A 581 -15.97 23.93 6.44
N VAL A 582 -15.79 22.65 6.18
CA VAL A 582 -16.34 21.97 5.03
C VAL A 582 -17.19 20.77 5.46
N ALA A 583 -18.20 20.43 4.67
CA ALA A 583 -19.05 19.29 4.97
C ALA A 583 -18.30 17.95 4.83
N GLU A 584 -17.37 17.88 3.85
CA GLU A 584 -16.58 16.70 3.55
C GLU A 584 -15.28 17.12 2.87
N LEU A 585 -14.21 16.36 3.10
CA LEU A 585 -12.94 16.53 2.39
C LEU A 585 -12.85 15.58 1.18
N PRO A 586 -12.26 16.01 0.04
CA PRO A 586 -12.12 15.15 -1.12
C PRO A 586 -11.14 14.02 -0.83
N LYS A 587 -11.61 12.79 -1.10
CA LYS A 587 -10.88 11.54 -0.87
C LYS A 587 -10.91 10.66 -2.09
N THR A 588 -9.91 9.82 -2.20
CA THR A 588 -9.99 8.66 -3.08
C THR A 588 -10.99 7.65 -2.51
N ARG A 589 -11.47 6.71 -3.32
CA ARG A 589 -12.35 5.62 -2.86
C ARG A 589 -11.72 4.71 -1.80
N THR A 590 -10.40 4.73 -1.67
CA THR A 590 -9.68 4.07 -0.57
C THR A 590 -9.55 4.94 0.68
N GLY A 591 -10.14 6.15 0.66
CA GLY A 591 -10.18 7.07 1.78
C GLY A 591 -8.99 8.01 1.89
N LYS A 592 -8.00 7.96 0.98
CA LYS A 592 -6.85 8.87 1.01
C LYS A 592 -7.28 10.29 0.67
N LEU A 593 -6.94 11.26 1.54
CA LEU A 593 -7.18 12.69 1.32
C LEU A 593 -6.46 13.20 0.07
N MET A 594 -7.16 13.97 -0.74
CA MET A 594 -6.65 14.50 -2.01
C MET A 594 -6.20 15.95 -1.87
N ARG A 595 -5.12 16.16 -1.08
CA ARG A 595 -4.57 17.49 -0.73
C ARG A 595 -4.34 18.37 -1.96
N ARG A 596 -3.85 17.80 -3.06
CA ARG A 596 -3.61 18.51 -4.31
C ARG A 596 -4.87 19.21 -4.82
N LEU A 597 -6.03 18.57 -4.76
CA LEU A 597 -7.29 19.15 -5.20
C LEU A 597 -7.75 20.26 -4.29
N VAL A 598 -7.59 20.09 -2.96
CA VAL A 598 -7.87 21.14 -1.98
C VAL A 598 -6.96 22.35 -2.22
N LYS A 599 -5.66 22.12 -2.45
CA LYS A 599 -4.70 23.18 -2.77
C LYS A 599 -5.11 23.91 -4.04
N ALA A 600 -5.35 23.21 -5.14
CA ALA A 600 -5.76 23.81 -6.41
C ALA A 600 -7.03 24.66 -6.26
N LYS A 601 -8.03 24.18 -5.50
CA LYS A 601 -9.27 24.92 -5.26
C LYS A 601 -9.03 26.21 -4.47
N ILE A 602 -8.18 26.17 -3.43
CA ILE A 602 -7.88 27.31 -2.57
C ILE A 602 -6.96 28.32 -3.25
N THR A 603 -6.02 27.87 -4.09
CA THR A 603 -5.10 28.75 -4.85
C THR A 603 -5.71 29.29 -6.13
N GLY A 604 -6.88 28.79 -6.55
CA GLY A 604 -7.52 29.20 -7.80
C GLY A 604 -6.92 28.56 -9.06
N ASP A 605 -6.12 27.50 -8.89
CA ASP A 605 -5.54 26.75 -10.01
C ASP A 605 -6.63 25.98 -10.78
N ASN A 606 -6.37 25.71 -12.06
CA ASN A 606 -7.32 25.00 -12.91
C ASN A 606 -7.48 23.54 -12.48
N ILE A 607 -8.65 23.20 -11.93
CA ILE A 607 -9.00 21.84 -11.52
C ILE A 607 -9.31 20.94 -12.72
N ALA A 608 -9.71 21.49 -13.87
CA ALA A 608 -10.07 20.71 -15.05
C ALA A 608 -8.90 19.90 -15.62
N ASP A 609 -7.66 20.35 -15.39
CA ASP A 609 -6.44 19.65 -15.79
C ASP A 609 -6.03 18.53 -14.79
N GLN A 610 -6.80 18.32 -13.72
CA GLN A 610 -6.53 17.37 -12.69
C GLN A 610 -7.36 16.09 -12.84
N ASP A 611 -6.75 14.95 -12.56
CA ASP A 611 -7.46 13.67 -12.56
C ASP A 611 -8.46 13.60 -11.39
N LEU A 612 -9.72 13.94 -11.67
CA LEU A 612 -10.83 13.84 -10.71
C LEU A 612 -11.43 12.43 -10.64
N SER A 613 -11.01 11.52 -11.50
CA SER A 613 -11.59 10.18 -11.62
C SER A 613 -11.41 9.31 -10.38
N THR A 614 -10.42 9.69 -9.53
CA THR A 614 -10.12 8.97 -8.29
C THR A 614 -10.90 9.51 -7.09
N VAL A 615 -11.63 10.61 -7.24
CA VAL A 615 -12.40 11.25 -6.16
C VAL A 615 -13.67 10.44 -5.89
N GLU A 616 -13.89 10.02 -4.65
CA GLU A 616 -15.09 9.25 -4.26
C GLU A 616 -16.35 10.11 -4.38
N ASN A 617 -16.29 11.34 -3.91
CA ASN A 617 -17.38 12.33 -4.01
C ASN A 617 -16.86 13.65 -4.63
N PRO A 618 -17.00 13.85 -5.95
CA PRO A 618 -16.56 15.08 -6.60
C PRO A 618 -17.23 16.35 -6.04
N ARG A 619 -18.46 16.25 -5.50
CA ARG A 619 -19.16 17.40 -4.89
C ARG A 619 -18.49 17.89 -3.60
N SER A 620 -17.61 17.10 -2.97
CA SER A 620 -16.81 17.54 -1.82
C SER A 620 -15.91 18.74 -2.15
N LEU A 621 -15.62 18.97 -3.45
CA LEU A 621 -14.86 20.12 -3.91
C LEU A 621 -15.69 21.42 -4.01
N ASP A 622 -17.01 21.34 -4.04
CA ASP A 622 -17.89 22.51 -4.19
C ASP A 622 -17.92 23.35 -2.90
N GLY A 623 -17.64 22.73 -1.76
CA GLY A 623 -17.65 23.36 -0.43
C GLY A 623 -16.30 23.92 0.04
N ILE A 624 -15.23 23.82 -0.77
CA ILE A 624 -13.86 24.24 -0.41
C ILE A 624 -13.58 25.69 -0.87
#